data_893b11a1c2b190615fd7ea2ffb1fde80
#
_entry.id   893b11a1c2b190615fd7ea2ffb1fde80
#
_cell.length_a   1.000
_cell.length_b   1.000
_cell.length_c   1.000
_cell.angle_alpha   90.00
_cell.angle_beta   90.00
_cell.angle_gamma   90.00
#
_symmetry.space_group_name_H-M   'P 1'
#
loop_
_entity.id
_entity.type
_entity.pdbx_description
1 polymer ?
#
loop_
_entity_poly.entity_id
_entity_poly.type
_entity_poly.pdbx_seq_one_letter_code
_entity_poly.pdbx_strand_id
1 'polypeptide(L)'
;MISQFRRLYYFIFLSWTRVNGDDIKFTGNFMLASGLKISYISQDTSYLKGNLSEFAYNNKMDETLFKTILRKLDFNREQFDKNMEDFSAGQKKKVLIAKSLCESAHLYIWDEPLNYIDIFSRIQIEKMILEYCPTLLFVEHDDAFCNNICTKNINLCL
;
A
#
# COMPACT_ATOMS: atom_id res chain seq x y z
N MET A 1 11.27 14.14 -17.71
CA MET A 1 10.18 13.39 -17.05
C MET A 1 10.66 12.31 -16.05
N ILE A 2 11.85 11.70 -16.20
CA ILE A 2 12.40 10.65 -15.29
C ILE A 2 12.93 11.20 -13.94
N SER A 3 13.19 12.51 -13.83
CA SER A 3 13.84 13.09 -12.65
C SER A 3 12.89 13.43 -11.48
N GLN A 4 11.61 13.67 -11.74
CA GLN A 4 10.62 13.95 -10.69
C GLN A 4 10.32 12.70 -9.85
N PHE A 5 10.25 11.53 -10.50
CA PHE A 5 9.99 10.26 -9.86
C PHE A 5 11.05 9.86 -8.84
N ARG A 6 12.34 10.12 -9.14
CA ARG A 6 13.44 9.78 -8.22
C ARG A 6 13.35 10.49 -6.87
N ARG A 7 12.87 11.74 -6.81
CA ARG A 7 12.81 12.50 -5.54
C ARG A 7 11.64 12.08 -4.66
N LEU A 8 10.49 11.77 -5.25
CA LEU A 8 9.34 11.26 -4.51
C LEU A 8 9.62 9.85 -3.97
N TYR A 9 10.26 9.01 -4.78
CA TYR A 9 10.82 7.73 -4.34
C TYR A 9 11.78 7.91 -3.17
N TYR A 10 12.68 8.89 -3.25
CA TYR A 10 13.60 9.21 -2.17
C TYR A 10 12.86 9.64 -0.90
N PHE A 11 11.82 10.43 -1.00
CA PHE A 11 11.06 10.88 0.18
C PHE A 11 10.32 9.72 0.86
N ILE A 12 9.62 8.88 0.11
CA ILE A 12 8.93 7.70 0.63
C ILE A 12 9.96 6.67 1.12
N PHE A 13 10.99 6.42 0.34
CA PHE A 13 12.07 5.52 0.71
C PHE A 13 12.80 6.03 1.96
N LEU A 14 13.13 7.32 2.04
CA LEU A 14 13.75 7.95 3.22
C LEU A 14 12.84 7.86 4.45
N SER A 15 11.54 8.05 4.29
CA SER A 15 10.58 7.92 5.38
C SER A 15 10.50 6.47 5.87
N TRP A 16 10.45 5.52 4.94
CA TRP A 16 10.39 4.10 5.24
C TRP A 16 11.69 3.55 5.86
N THR A 17 12.84 3.83 5.25
CA THR A 17 14.14 3.36 5.73
C THR A 17 14.49 3.97 7.09
N ARG A 18 14.15 5.25 7.30
CA ARG A 18 14.33 5.90 8.60
C ARG A 18 13.46 5.31 9.69
N VAL A 19 12.24 4.92 9.34
CA VAL A 19 11.32 4.22 10.25
C VAL A 19 11.86 2.84 10.63
N ASN A 20 12.54 2.17 9.70
CA ASN A 20 13.19 0.87 9.95
C ASN A 20 14.55 0.97 10.65
N GLY A 21 15.03 2.20 10.96
CA GLY A 21 16.28 2.41 11.69
C GLY A 21 17.52 2.52 10.81
N ASP A 22 17.37 2.61 9.49
CA ASP A 22 18.49 2.79 8.58
C ASP A 22 19.08 4.20 8.70
N ASP A 23 20.40 4.32 8.72
CA ASP A 23 21.09 5.60 8.84
C ASP A 23 21.26 6.27 7.47
N ILE A 24 20.31 7.17 7.14
CA ILE A 24 20.30 7.90 5.88
C ILE A 24 20.67 9.35 6.12
N LYS A 25 21.62 9.85 5.32
CA LYS A 25 22.01 11.27 5.33
C LYS A 25 20.89 12.14 4.73
N PHE A 26 20.37 13.06 5.49
CA PHE A 26 19.37 14.04 5.04
C PHE A 26 19.68 15.42 5.65
N THR A 27 19.11 16.46 5.07
CA THR A 27 19.16 17.82 5.61
C THR A 27 17.78 18.22 6.10
N GLY A 28 17.70 18.88 7.25
CA GLY A 28 16.45 19.29 7.87
C GLY A 28 16.14 18.55 9.17
N ASN A 29 14.96 18.80 9.73
CA ASN A 29 14.50 18.18 10.95
C ASN A 29 13.49 17.06 10.63
N PHE A 30 13.76 15.87 11.14
CA PHE A 30 12.86 14.72 11.02
C PHE A 30 12.61 14.17 12.43
N MET A 31 11.35 14.11 12.83
CA MET A 31 10.95 13.55 14.13
C MET A 31 9.87 12.52 13.91
N LEU A 32 10.03 11.36 14.54
CA LEU A 32 9.02 10.31 14.61
C LEU A 32 8.49 10.22 16.03
N ALA A 33 7.17 10.11 16.15
CA ALA A 33 6.56 9.83 17.45
C ALA A 33 6.98 8.43 17.92
N SER A 34 7.23 8.30 19.23
CA SER A 34 7.51 7.00 19.83
C SER A 34 6.30 6.07 19.66
N GLY A 35 6.55 4.83 19.24
CA GLY A 35 5.49 3.83 19.05
C GLY A 35 4.65 4.02 17.77
N LEU A 36 5.10 4.84 16.82
CA LEU A 36 4.43 5.00 15.53
C LEU A 36 4.41 3.67 14.78
N LYS A 37 3.21 3.18 14.47
CA LYS A 37 3.00 2.00 13.63
C LYS A 37 2.75 2.45 12.19
N ILE A 38 3.55 1.93 11.26
CA ILE A 38 3.44 2.25 9.83
C ILE A 38 3.11 0.98 9.06
N SER A 39 2.14 1.11 8.15
CA SER A 39 1.85 0.11 7.12
C SER A 39 2.43 0.58 5.80
N TYR A 40 3.20 -0.27 5.13
CA TYR A 40 3.86 0.07 3.87
C TYR A 40 3.50 -0.90 2.76
N ILE A 41 3.13 -0.34 1.61
CA ILE A 41 2.99 -1.09 0.36
C ILE A 41 4.13 -0.72 -0.56
N SER A 42 5.01 -1.71 -0.86
CA SER A 42 6.10 -1.55 -1.81
C SER A 42 5.67 -1.91 -3.24
N GLN A 43 6.51 -1.57 -4.21
CA GLN A 43 6.35 -2.05 -5.58
C GLN A 43 6.78 -3.52 -5.72
N ASP A 44 7.74 -3.96 -4.90
CA ASP A 44 8.19 -5.34 -4.92
C ASP A 44 7.14 -6.28 -4.33
N THR A 45 6.73 -7.25 -5.12
CA THR A 45 5.79 -8.31 -4.76
C THR A 45 6.41 -9.70 -4.78
N SER A 46 7.72 -9.81 -5.01
CA SER A 46 8.45 -11.08 -5.20
C SER A 46 8.44 -11.98 -3.96
N TYR A 47 8.26 -11.39 -2.79
CA TYR A 47 8.21 -12.12 -1.51
C TYR A 47 6.85 -12.79 -1.23
N LEU A 48 5.81 -12.50 -2.02
CA LEU A 48 4.50 -13.11 -1.85
C LEU A 48 4.53 -14.57 -2.32
N LYS A 49 4.45 -15.48 -1.37
CA LYS A 49 4.53 -16.94 -1.58
C LYS A 49 3.52 -17.68 -0.70
N GLY A 50 3.16 -18.89 -1.13
CA GLY A 50 2.25 -19.75 -0.41
C GLY A 50 0.79 -19.33 -0.55
N ASN A 51 -0.08 -19.88 0.29
CA ASN A 51 -1.51 -19.61 0.25
C ASN A 51 -1.91 -18.39 1.10
N LEU A 52 -3.08 -17.82 0.82
CA LEU A 52 -3.58 -16.62 1.47
C LEU A 52 -3.85 -16.80 2.98
N SER A 53 -4.26 -17.99 3.41
CA SER A 53 -4.53 -18.26 4.84
C SER A 53 -3.25 -18.31 5.65
N GLU A 54 -2.22 -18.97 5.13
CA GLU A 54 -0.89 -18.98 5.75
C GLU A 54 -0.27 -17.59 5.79
N PHE A 55 -0.43 -16.81 4.71
CA PHE A 55 0.03 -15.42 4.66
C PHE A 55 -0.66 -14.56 5.73
N ALA A 56 -1.98 -14.70 5.90
CA ALA A 56 -2.73 -14.00 6.94
C ALA A 56 -2.23 -14.38 8.35
N TYR A 57 -2.04 -15.67 8.60
CA TYR A 57 -1.53 -16.18 9.88
C TYR A 57 -0.13 -15.64 10.20
N ASN A 58 0.81 -15.73 9.25
CA ASN A 58 2.20 -15.27 9.42
C ASN A 58 2.29 -13.76 9.67
N ASN A 59 1.37 -12.98 9.10
CA ASN A 59 1.28 -11.52 9.30
C ASN A 59 0.37 -11.13 10.48
N LYS A 60 -0.13 -12.09 11.27
CA LYS A 60 -1.01 -11.87 12.44
C LYS A 60 -2.27 -11.06 12.11
N MET A 61 -2.82 -11.28 10.93
CA MET A 61 -4.04 -10.61 10.47
C MET A 61 -5.28 -11.44 10.79
N ASP A 62 -6.42 -10.76 10.92
CA ASP A 62 -7.72 -11.44 10.90
C ASP A 62 -7.99 -11.98 9.48
N GLU A 63 -7.96 -13.29 9.33
CA GLU A 63 -8.15 -13.97 8.04
C GLU A 63 -9.53 -13.66 7.44
N THR A 64 -10.56 -13.55 8.26
CA THR A 64 -11.93 -13.26 7.81
C THR A 64 -12.01 -11.86 7.22
N LEU A 65 -11.45 -10.88 7.90
CA LEU A 65 -11.37 -9.49 7.43
C LEU A 65 -10.54 -9.42 6.14
N PHE A 66 -9.36 -10.04 6.12
CA PHE A 66 -8.47 -10.08 4.96
C PHE A 66 -9.17 -10.65 3.72
N LYS A 67 -9.81 -11.83 3.85
CA LYS A 67 -10.57 -12.44 2.76
C LYS A 67 -11.79 -11.61 2.35
N THR A 68 -12.41 -10.91 3.28
CA THR A 68 -13.53 -10.00 2.99
C THR A 68 -13.08 -8.81 2.15
N ILE A 69 -11.94 -8.20 2.49
CA ILE A 69 -11.37 -7.10 1.68
C ILE A 69 -10.99 -7.62 0.29
N LEU A 70 -10.35 -8.78 0.17
CA LEU A 70 -10.02 -9.37 -1.12
C LEU A 70 -11.26 -9.61 -1.99
N ARG A 71 -12.39 -10.07 -1.42
CA ARG A 71 -13.66 -10.19 -2.15
C ARG A 71 -14.18 -8.85 -2.63
N LYS A 72 -14.09 -7.79 -1.82
CA LYS A 72 -14.42 -6.42 -2.26
C LYS A 72 -13.53 -5.95 -3.40
N LEU A 73 -12.28 -6.44 -3.49
CA LEU A 73 -11.34 -6.20 -4.57
C LEU A 73 -11.45 -7.19 -5.74
N ASP A 74 -12.63 -7.82 -5.88
CA ASP A 74 -12.93 -8.72 -6.99
C ASP A 74 -12.06 -9.98 -7.05
N PHE A 75 -11.70 -10.54 -5.88
CA PHE A 75 -11.15 -11.88 -5.79
C PHE A 75 -12.27 -12.90 -5.90
N ASN A 76 -12.22 -13.75 -6.91
CA ASN A 76 -13.18 -14.86 -7.09
C ASN A 76 -12.76 -16.08 -6.26
N ARG A 77 -13.66 -17.07 -6.16
CA ARG A 77 -13.45 -18.27 -5.34
C ARG A 77 -12.19 -19.05 -5.74
N GLU A 78 -11.92 -19.18 -7.03
CA GLU A 78 -10.78 -19.94 -7.54
C GLU A 78 -9.43 -19.30 -7.15
N GLN A 79 -9.39 -17.98 -6.97
CA GLN A 79 -8.18 -17.26 -6.58
C GLN A 79 -7.81 -17.54 -5.12
N PHE A 80 -8.79 -17.81 -4.26
CA PHE A 80 -8.53 -18.16 -2.86
C PHE A 80 -7.85 -19.53 -2.68
N ASP A 81 -7.98 -20.41 -3.67
CA ASP A 81 -7.41 -21.77 -3.65
C ASP A 81 -6.02 -21.83 -4.32
N LYS A 82 -5.54 -20.72 -4.91
CA LYS A 82 -4.23 -20.64 -5.57
C LYS A 82 -3.14 -20.14 -4.64
N ASN A 83 -1.91 -20.50 -4.97
CA ASN A 83 -0.72 -19.91 -4.36
C ASN A 83 -0.44 -18.51 -4.94
N MET A 84 0.12 -17.62 -4.12
CA MET A 84 0.41 -16.25 -4.52
C MET A 84 1.50 -16.13 -5.58
N GLU A 85 2.35 -17.14 -5.75
CA GLU A 85 3.32 -17.21 -6.86
C GLU A 85 2.62 -17.17 -8.21
N ASP A 86 1.44 -17.81 -8.31
CA ASP A 86 0.65 -17.91 -9.54
C ASP A 86 -0.23 -16.69 -9.80
N PHE A 87 -0.21 -15.70 -8.90
CA PHE A 87 -0.99 -14.50 -9.05
C PHE A 87 -0.41 -13.55 -10.08
N SER A 88 -1.29 -12.90 -10.86
CA SER A 88 -0.90 -11.76 -11.69
C SER A 88 -0.37 -10.60 -10.83
N ALA A 89 0.34 -9.66 -11.46
CA ALA A 89 0.83 -8.46 -10.77
C ALA A 89 -0.29 -7.69 -10.06
N GLY A 90 -1.45 -7.55 -10.72
CA GLY A 90 -2.62 -6.90 -10.13
C GLY A 90 -3.20 -7.67 -8.94
N GLN A 91 -3.27 -8.99 -9.02
CA GLN A 91 -3.71 -9.82 -7.89
C GLN A 91 -2.76 -9.71 -6.69
N LYS A 92 -1.45 -9.74 -6.92
CA LYS A 92 -0.43 -9.52 -5.88
C LYS A 92 -0.59 -8.14 -5.24
N LYS A 93 -0.83 -7.10 -6.04
CA LYS A 93 -1.05 -5.74 -5.53
C LYS A 93 -2.32 -5.66 -4.66
N LYS A 94 -3.42 -6.30 -5.08
CA LYS A 94 -4.65 -6.41 -4.27
C LYS A 94 -4.39 -7.09 -2.92
N VAL A 95 -3.55 -8.13 -2.89
CA VAL A 95 -3.14 -8.80 -1.63
C VAL A 95 -2.41 -7.82 -0.71
N LEU A 96 -1.48 -7.01 -1.23
CA LEU A 96 -0.76 -6.01 -0.43
C LEU A 96 -1.68 -4.91 0.10
N ILE A 97 -2.62 -4.43 -0.71
CA ILE A 97 -3.62 -3.45 -0.30
C ILE A 97 -4.50 -4.04 0.81
N ALA A 98 -5.01 -5.26 0.62
CA ALA A 98 -5.83 -5.93 1.63
C ALA A 98 -5.05 -6.15 2.94
N LYS A 99 -3.77 -6.57 2.86
CA LYS A 99 -2.88 -6.68 4.02
C LYS A 99 -2.78 -5.33 4.74
N SER A 100 -2.43 -4.27 4.02
CA SER A 100 -2.26 -2.94 4.59
C SER A 100 -3.54 -2.46 5.30
N LEU A 101 -4.71 -2.67 4.70
CA LEU A 101 -6.01 -2.30 5.29
C LEU A 101 -6.40 -3.16 6.51
N CYS A 102 -5.82 -4.36 6.67
CA CYS A 102 -5.98 -5.18 7.88
C CYS A 102 -5.07 -4.73 9.03
N GLU A 103 -4.03 -3.96 8.75
CA GLU A 103 -3.07 -3.51 9.76
C GLU A 103 -3.63 -2.30 10.52
N SER A 104 -3.61 -2.36 11.85
CA SER A 104 -3.93 -1.19 12.68
C SER A 104 -2.72 -0.26 12.74
N ALA A 105 -2.53 0.55 11.69
CA ALA A 105 -1.43 1.48 11.56
C ALA A 105 -1.87 2.92 11.88
N HIS A 106 -0.92 3.75 12.33
CA HIS A 106 -1.13 5.19 12.52
C HIS A 106 -0.88 5.97 11.23
N LEU A 107 -0.03 5.43 10.36
CA LEU A 107 0.31 5.98 9.05
C LEU A 107 0.40 4.86 8.02
N TYR A 108 -0.26 5.04 6.90
CA TYR A 108 -0.18 4.17 5.75
C TYR A 108 0.67 4.86 4.68
N ILE A 109 1.65 4.14 4.13
CA ILE A 109 2.52 4.63 3.06
C ILE A 109 2.36 3.68 1.87
N TRP A 110 1.81 4.17 0.77
CA TRP A 110 1.53 3.38 -0.42
C TRP A 110 2.32 3.89 -1.62
N ASP A 111 3.13 3.00 -2.19
CA ASP A 111 3.95 3.29 -3.37
C ASP A 111 3.28 2.72 -4.63
N GLU A 112 2.73 3.61 -5.45
CA GLU A 112 1.98 3.30 -6.67
C GLU A 112 0.97 2.16 -6.47
N PRO A 113 0.01 2.32 -5.55
CA PRO A 113 -0.89 1.24 -5.16
C PRO A 113 -1.81 0.77 -6.30
N LEU A 114 -2.10 1.63 -7.29
CA LEU A 114 -3.05 1.33 -8.36
C LEU A 114 -2.40 0.71 -9.60
N ASN A 115 -1.09 0.52 -9.62
CA ASN A 115 -0.44 -0.15 -10.75
C ASN A 115 -0.98 -1.56 -10.93
N TYR A 116 -1.41 -1.87 -12.16
CA TYR A 116 -2.03 -3.14 -12.56
C TYR A 116 -3.39 -3.44 -11.92
N ILE A 117 -4.00 -2.47 -11.22
CA ILE A 117 -5.32 -2.60 -10.61
C ILE A 117 -6.40 -2.28 -11.65
N ASP A 118 -7.38 -3.17 -11.78
CA ASP A 118 -8.55 -2.94 -12.61
C ASP A 118 -9.45 -1.81 -12.07
N ILE A 119 -10.25 -1.22 -12.95
CA ILE A 119 -11.08 -0.06 -12.59
C ILE A 119 -12.10 -0.36 -11.50
N PHE A 120 -12.61 -1.59 -11.46
CA PHE A 120 -13.61 -1.99 -10.47
C PHE A 120 -13.00 -2.02 -9.06
N SER A 121 -11.82 -2.66 -8.93
CA SER A 121 -11.07 -2.71 -7.68
C SER A 121 -10.60 -1.33 -7.24
N ARG A 122 -10.21 -0.45 -8.18
CA ARG A 122 -9.88 0.95 -7.90
C ARG A 122 -11.02 1.68 -7.22
N ILE A 123 -12.25 1.60 -7.77
CA ILE A 123 -13.44 2.23 -7.18
C ILE A 123 -13.68 1.72 -5.74
N GLN A 124 -13.45 0.43 -5.51
CA GLN A 124 -13.61 -0.15 -4.17
C GLN A 124 -12.52 0.35 -3.20
N ILE A 125 -11.28 0.50 -3.67
CA ILE A 125 -10.18 1.07 -2.87
C ILE A 125 -10.50 2.52 -2.48
N GLU A 126 -10.94 3.35 -3.43
CA GLU A 126 -11.37 4.73 -3.16
C GLU A 126 -12.47 4.77 -2.09
N LYS A 127 -13.52 3.95 -2.24
CA LYS A 127 -14.61 3.86 -1.27
C LYS A 127 -14.11 3.49 0.13
N MET A 128 -13.22 2.51 0.23
CA MET A 128 -12.67 2.09 1.51
C MET A 128 -11.82 3.21 2.14
N ILE A 129 -10.99 3.90 1.36
CA ILE A 129 -10.20 5.03 1.88
C ILE A 129 -11.11 6.15 2.40
N LEU A 130 -12.16 6.50 1.66
CA LEU A 130 -13.11 7.54 2.07
C LEU A 130 -13.95 7.15 3.28
N GLU A 131 -14.28 5.86 3.43
CA GLU A 131 -15.05 5.33 4.55
C GLU A 131 -14.24 5.30 5.84
N TYR A 132 -12.99 4.81 5.77
CA TYR A 132 -12.13 4.64 6.94
C TYR A 132 -11.26 5.85 7.27
N CYS A 133 -11.11 6.78 6.34
CA CYS A 133 -10.33 8.02 6.48
C CYS A 133 -8.95 7.80 7.13
N PRO A 134 -8.12 6.86 6.63
CA PRO A 134 -6.81 6.59 7.20
C PRO A 134 -5.87 7.79 7.01
N THR A 135 -4.89 7.96 7.90
CA THR A 135 -3.75 8.85 7.60
C THR A 135 -2.89 8.18 6.54
N LEU A 136 -3.07 8.59 5.30
CA LEU A 136 -2.47 7.94 4.13
C LEU A 136 -1.54 8.90 3.38
N LEU A 137 -0.30 8.47 3.20
CA LEU A 137 0.68 9.08 2.29
C LEU A 137 0.86 8.13 1.10
N PHE A 138 0.65 8.61 -0.11
CA PHE A 138 0.81 7.78 -1.29
C PHE A 138 1.43 8.53 -2.46
N VAL A 139 2.04 7.75 -3.36
CA VAL A 139 2.49 8.20 -4.67
C VAL A 139 1.60 7.56 -5.71
N GLU A 140 1.02 8.37 -6.56
CA GLU A 140 0.16 7.89 -7.63
C GLU A 140 0.16 8.86 -8.82
N HIS A 141 -0.09 8.34 -10.01
CA HIS A 141 -0.12 9.11 -11.25
C HIS A 141 -1.52 9.34 -11.79
N ASP A 142 -2.52 8.75 -11.15
CA ASP A 142 -3.90 8.90 -11.54
C ASP A 142 -4.49 10.17 -10.93
N ASP A 143 -4.65 11.20 -11.77
CA ASP A 143 -5.19 12.48 -11.35
C ASP A 143 -6.63 12.35 -10.80
N ALA A 144 -7.44 11.45 -11.36
CA ALA A 144 -8.82 11.26 -10.91
C ALA A 144 -8.84 10.67 -9.48
N PHE A 145 -8.03 9.66 -9.23
CA PHE A 145 -7.87 9.09 -7.89
C PHE A 145 -7.34 10.13 -6.90
N CYS A 146 -6.29 10.86 -7.28
CA CYS A 146 -5.72 11.91 -6.43
C CYS A 146 -6.75 12.98 -6.10
N ASN A 147 -7.52 13.46 -7.08
CA ASN A 147 -8.54 14.49 -6.85
C ASN A 147 -9.69 14.01 -5.96
N ASN A 148 -10.01 12.71 -5.99
CA ASN A 148 -11.10 12.15 -5.20
C ASN A 148 -10.74 11.96 -3.73
N ILE A 149 -9.48 11.63 -3.41
CA ILE A 149 -9.10 11.22 -2.04
C ILE A 149 -8.06 12.11 -1.36
N CYS A 150 -7.29 12.93 -2.11
CA CYS A 150 -6.28 13.79 -1.48
C CYS A 150 -6.92 14.93 -0.70
N THR A 151 -6.55 15.06 0.57
CA THR A 151 -6.81 16.26 1.37
C THR A 151 -5.69 17.30 1.17
N LYS A 152 -4.49 16.87 0.79
CA LYS A 152 -3.33 17.72 0.51
C LYS A 152 -2.49 17.10 -0.59
N ASN A 153 -2.13 17.91 -1.57
CA ASN A 153 -1.20 17.51 -2.63
C ASN A 153 0.14 18.21 -2.44
N ILE A 154 1.24 17.46 -2.59
CA ILE A 154 2.61 17.97 -2.48
C ILE A 154 3.30 17.73 -3.82
N ASN A 155 3.48 18.82 -4.58
CA ASN A 155 4.27 18.80 -5.79
C ASN A 155 5.74 18.99 -5.43
N LEU A 156 6.55 17.98 -5.72
CA LEU A 156 8.00 18.09 -5.58
C LEU A 156 8.55 18.71 -6.86
N CYS A 157 8.73 20.04 -6.84
CA CYS A 157 9.43 20.73 -7.91
C CYS A 157 10.92 20.35 -7.89
N LEU A 158 11.44 20.06 -9.09
CA LEU A 158 12.86 19.79 -9.35
C LEU A 158 13.63 21.09 -9.54
#